data_bdd6607b0a078cdb940f2afce93212d8
#
_entry.id   bdd6607b0a078cdb940f2afce93212d8
#
_cell.length_a   1.000
_cell.length_b   1.000
_cell.length_c   1.000
_cell.angle_alpha   90.00
_cell.angle_beta   90.00
_cell.angle_gamma   90.00
#
_symmetry.space_group_name_H-M   'P 1'
#
loop_
_entity.id
_entity.type
_entity.pdbx_description
1 polymer ?
#
loop_
_entity_poly.entity_id
_entity_poly.type
_entity_poly.pdbx_seq_one_letter_code
_entity_poly.pdbx_strand_id
1 'polypeptide(L)'
;MKTKIWIVLITLYIVWGSTYFGIKVAIETIPPFFHAGIRFLVSGLILVIWQRAAGSEMPTRSQWKSTAIIGMLLLLGGNGLVSWAEQFIPSGIAALIIGSVPMFLVALEAIRPGGVKPTWQTILGLLIGFVGIFILVGPAEISGGEMNLNPFGVAALLSACLLWALGSTYSKTADLPKSTMMTTGAEMLMGSIGLFVVSLLTGELNGWNPAEVSARSLYGLLYLITIGSIIGFGSYIWLLQNAPISLVATYAYVNPIVAVLLGYWLGNEALEPRIWLATAIIIGSVMFINRRSKPQVEKEAKEVVVEIGQNR
;
A
#
# COMPACT_ATOMS: atom_id res chain seq x y z
N MET A 1 -26.75 5.42 7.45
CA MET A 1 -25.74 4.43 6.98
C MET A 1 -24.93 4.95 5.80
N LYS A 2 -25.50 5.46 4.71
CA LYS A 2 -24.76 5.99 3.54
C LYS A 2 -23.78 7.12 3.89
N THR A 3 -24.19 8.11 4.69
CA THR A 3 -23.33 9.24 5.11
C THR A 3 -22.10 8.77 5.91
N LYS A 4 -22.27 7.79 6.83
CA LYS A 4 -21.16 7.24 7.61
C LYS A 4 -20.12 6.54 6.73
N ILE A 5 -20.57 5.79 5.70
CA ILE A 5 -19.67 5.15 4.72
C ILE A 5 -18.82 6.21 4.01
N TRP A 6 -19.43 7.31 3.55
CA TRP A 6 -18.69 8.38 2.87
C TRP A 6 -17.70 9.09 3.79
N ILE A 7 -18.07 9.38 5.05
CA ILE A 7 -17.16 9.98 6.01
C ILE A 7 -15.94 9.09 6.22
N VAL A 8 -16.13 7.79 6.50
CA VAL A 8 -15.03 6.87 6.74
C VAL A 8 -14.20 6.65 5.48
N LEU A 9 -14.81 6.64 4.29
CA LEU A 9 -14.10 6.51 3.02
C LEU A 9 -13.22 7.74 2.71
N ILE A 10 -13.75 8.94 2.92
CA ILE A 10 -12.97 10.19 2.79
C ILE A 10 -11.83 10.22 3.80
N THR A 11 -12.10 9.80 5.04
CA THR A 11 -11.05 9.64 6.06
C THR A 11 -9.94 8.73 5.57
N LEU A 12 -10.28 7.57 4.99
CA LEU A 12 -9.31 6.64 4.44
C LEU A 12 -8.49 7.26 3.29
N TYR A 13 -9.14 7.99 2.39
CA TYR A 13 -8.46 8.68 1.28
C TYR A 13 -7.41 9.68 1.78
N ILE A 14 -7.81 10.53 2.72
CA ILE A 14 -6.93 11.56 3.27
C ILE A 14 -5.81 10.90 4.09
N VAL A 15 -6.16 9.98 4.99
CA VAL A 15 -5.21 9.33 5.89
C VAL A 15 -4.16 8.54 5.12
N TRP A 16 -4.56 7.64 4.23
CA TRP A 16 -3.56 6.84 3.52
C TRP A 16 -2.84 7.62 2.42
N GLY A 17 -3.51 8.58 1.77
CA GLY A 17 -2.86 9.48 0.82
C GLY A 17 -1.78 10.37 1.47
N SER A 18 -2.02 10.81 2.71
CA SER A 18 -1.06 11.64 3.45
C SER A 18 0.09 10.84 4.10
N THR A 19 0.01 9.49 4.16
CA THR A 19 1.10 8.70 4.75
C THR A 19 2.42 8.82 3.98
N TYR A 20 2.40 9.02 2.68
CA TYR A 20 3.62 9.26 1.88
C TYR A 20 4.33 10.52 2.35
N PHE A 21 3.61 11.64 2.45
CA PHE A 21 4.18 12.86 3.02
C PHE A 21 4.60 12.68 4.48
N GLY A 22 3.83 11.93 5.28
CA GLY A 22 4.19 11.57 6.65
C GLY A 22 5.49 10.77 6.74
N ILE A 23 5.73 9.82 5.82
CA ILE A 23 6.99 9.07 5.70
C ILE A 23 8.12 10.04 5.37
N LYS A 24 7.95 10.89 4.35
CA LYS A 24 8.95 11.90 3.95
C LYS A 24 9.40 12.75 5.13
N VAL A 25 8.46 13.23 5.95
CA VAL A 25 8.74 14.01 7.15
C VAL A 25 9.45 13.17 8.24
N ALA A 26 9.02 11.93 8.45
CA ALA A 26 9.61 11.08 9.47
C ALA A 26 11.08 10.75 9.16
N ILE A 27 11.40 10.47 7.90
CA ILE A 27 12.75 10.09 7.48
C ILE A 27 13.73 11.27 7.30
N GLU A 28 13.30 12.51 7.58
CA GLU A 28 14.22 13.68 7.55
C GLU A 28 15.39 13.49 8.54
N THR A 29 15.13 12.88 9.70
CA THR A 29 16.15 12.66 10.75
C THR A 29 16.11 11.25 11.36
N ILE A 30 15.17 10.39 10.95
CA ILE A 30 15.08 9.01 11.41
C ILE A 30 15.38 8.08 10.24
N PRO A 31 16.30 7.11 10.39
CA PRO A 31 16.62 6.16 9.32
C PRO A 31 15.37 5.41 8.81
N PRO A 32 15.23 5.19 7.50
CA PRO A 32 13.96 4.78 6.88
C PRO A 32 13.46 3.40 7.32
N PHE A 33 14.31 2.38 7.40
CA PHE A 33 13.88 1.06 7.87
C PHE A 33 13.63 1.05 9.38
N PHE A 34 14.43 1.78 10.14
CA PHE A 34 14.28 1.92 11.59
C PHE A 34 12.97 2.63 11.95
N HIS A 35 12.67 3.75 11.29
CA HIS A 35 11.40 4.46 11.45
C HIS A 35 10.19 3.54 11.17
N ALA A 36 10.22 2.80 10.04
CA ALA A 36 9.16 1.87 9.67
C ALA A 36 9.04 0.72 10.70
N GLY A 37 10.18 0.24 11.20
CA GLY A 37 10.24 -0.76 12.28
C GLY A 37 9.53 -0.30 13.54
N ILE A 38 9.84 0.89 14.04
CA ILE A 38 9.18 1.48 15.22
C ILE A 38 7.68 1.68 14.96
N ARG A 39 7.32 2.26 13.80
CA ARG A 39 5.94 2.47 13.40
C ARG A 39 5.13 1.18 13.52
N PHE A 40 5.58 0.10 12.90
CA PHE A 40 4.82 -1.14 12.87
C PHE A 40 4.93 -1.95 14.15
N LEU A 41 6.03 -1.84 14.89
CA LEU A 41 6.14 -2.44 16.22
C LEU A 41 5.08 -1.85 17.16
N VAL A 42 5.04 -0.54 17.28
CA VAL A 42 4.11 0.14 18.21
C VAL A 42 2.66 -0.08 17.78
N SER A 43 2.33 0.11 16.50
CA SER A 43 0.98 -0.11 15.99
C SER A 43 0.54 -1.57 16.14
N GLY A 44 1.44 -2.52 15.84
CA GLY A 44 1.19 -3.95 15.97
C GLY A 44 0.95 -4.36 17.42
N LEU A 45 1.75 -3.87 18.36
CA LEU A 45 1.55 -4.11 19.79
C LEU A 45 0.20 -3.60 20.27
N ILE A 46 -0.15 -2.36 19.91
CA ILE A 46 -1.45 -1.76 20.28
C ILE A 46 -2.60 -2.63 19.76
N LEU A 47 -2.56 -3.05 18.48
CA LEU A 47 -3.62 -3.86 17.88
C LEU A 47 -3.72 -5.25 18.51
N VAL A 48 -2.60 -5.94 18.74
CA VAL A 48 -2.59 -7.29 19.33
C VAL A 48 -3.06 -7.24 20.78
N ILE A 49 -2.56 -6.29 21.58
CA ILE A 49 -2.98 -6.12 22.98
C ILE A 49 -4.48 -5.80 23.05
N TRP A 50 -4.94 -4.86 22.23
CA TRP A 50 -6.37 -4.51 22.16
C TRP A 50 -7.24 -5.69 21.79
N GLN A 51 -6.87 -6.43 20.75
CA GLN A 51 -7.63 -7.61 20.30
C GLN A 51 -7.62 -8.73 21.34
N ARG A 52 -6.49 -8.93 22.03
CA ARG A 52 -6.40 -9.89 23.13
C ARG A 52 -7.31 -9.50 24.29
N ALA A 53 -7.34 -8.22 24.67
CA ALA A 53 -8.22 -7.70 25.70
C ALA A 53 -9.71 -7.78 25.30
N ALA A 54 -10.01 -7.70 23.99
CA ALA A 54 -11.36 -7.89 23.44
C ALA A 54 -11.77 -9.37 23.29
N GLY A 55 -10.97 -10.34 23.78
CA GLY A 55 -11.28 -11.76 23.79
C GLY A 55 -10.86 -12.55 22.55
N SER A 56 -10.13 -11.93 21.60
CA SER A 56 -9.59 -12.66 20.46
C SER A 56 -8.49 -13.63 20.91
N GLU A 57 -8.44 -14.81 20.28
CA GLU A 57 -7.38 -15.78 20.51
C GLU A 57 -6.05 -15.30 19.90
N MET A 58 -4.94 -15.67 20.55
CA MET A 58 -3.62 -15.44 19.97
C MET A 58 -3.41 -16.31 18.74
N PRO A 59 -2.66 -15.85 17.74
CA PRO A 59 -2.38 -16.63 16.54
C PRO A 59 -1.69 -17.96 16.87
N THR A 60 -2.09 -19.03 16.18
CA THR A 60 -1.42 -20.34 16.25
C THR A 60 -0.03 -20.26 15.59
N ARG A 61 0.80 -21.31 15.75
CA ARG A 61 2.11 -21.36 15.08
C ARG A 61 2.01 -21.25 13.56
N SER A 62 1.00 -21.87 12.96
CA SER A 62 0.74 -21.77 11.52
C SER A 62 0.40 -20.32 11.13
N GLN A 63 -0.49 -19.68 11.88
CA GLN A 63 -0.89 -18.28 11.65
C GLN A 63 0.24 -17.29 11.85
N TRP A 64 1.10 -17.49 12.86
CA TRP A 64 2.32 -16.69 13.00
C TRP A 64 3.26 -16.83 11.80
N LYS A 65 3.41 -18.04 11.24
CA LYS A 65 4.20 -18.26 10.02
C LYS A 65 3.59 -17.52 8.82
N SER A 66 2.27 -17.63 8.64
CA SER A 66 1.56 -16.94 7.55
C SER A 66 1.67 -15.42 7.67
N THR A 67 1.42 -14.87 8.87
CA THR A 67 1.52 -13.43 9.13
C THR A 67 2.96 -12.92 9.02
N ALA A 68 3.97 -13.75 9.33
CA ALA A 68 5.37 -13.40 9.11
C ALA A 68 5.68 -13.26 7.61
N ILE A 69 5.26 -14.21 6.77
CA ILE A 69 5.47 -14.13 5.32
C ILE A 69 4.77 -12.88 4.76
N ILE A 70 3.52 -12.63 5.15
CA ILE A 70 2.76 -11.47 4.70
C ILE A 70 3.43 -10.17 5.19
N GLY A 71 3.80 -10.10 6.47
CA GLY A 71 4.49 -8.95 7.06
C GLY A 71 5.82 -8.63 6.37
N MET A 72 6.61 -9.65 6.02
CA MET A 72 7.84 -9.46 5.25
C MET A 72 7.56 -8.93 3.84
N LEU A 73 6.54 -9.44 3.16
CA LEU A 73 6.20 -8.99 1.80
C LEU A 73 5.56 -7.60 1.78
N LEU A 74 4.56 -7.34 2.63
CA LEU A 74 3.81 -6.08 2.62
C LEU A 74 4.53 -4.96 3.35
N LEU A 75 5.10 -5.24 4.52
CA LEU A 75 5.61 -4.19 5.40
C LEU A 75 7.11 -3.98 5.24
N LEU A 76 7.92 -5.03 5.23
CA LEU A 76 9.33 -4.87 4.92
C LEU A 76 9.52 -4.57 3.42
N GLY A 77 9.02 -5.43 2.53
CA GLY A 77 9.18 -5.28 1.08
C GLY A 77 8.34 -4.14 0.50
N GLY A 78 7.09 -3.97 0.93
CA GLY A 78 6.24 -2.87 0.51
C GLY A 78 6.63 -1.55 1.18
N ASN A 79 6.22 -1.36 2.44
CA ASN A 79 6.41 -0.08 3.14
C ASN A 79 7.89 0.28 3.41
N GLY A 80 8.74 -0.71 3.71
CA GLY A 80 10.16 -0.47 3.96
C GLY A 80 10.87 0.09 2.72
N LEU A 81 10.64 -0.51 1.54
CA LEU A 81 11.21 0.00 0.29
C LEU A 81 10.63 1.36 -0.12
N VAL A 82 9.33 1.62 0.18
CA VAL A 82 8.76 2.97 0.00
C VAL A 82 9.49 3.97 0.88
N SER A 83 9.64 3.69 2.17
CA SER A 83 10.34 4.58 3.10
C SER A 83 11.79 4.82 2.68
N TRP A 84 12.47 3.80 2.19
CA TRP A 84 13.84 3.93 1.68
C TRP A 84 13.89 4.76 0.38
N ALA A 85 12.96 4.54 -0.54
CA ALA A 85 12.91 5.23 -1.82
C ALA A 85 12.60 6.72 -1.67
N GLU A 86 11.79 7.10 -0.67
CA GLU A 86 11.42 8.50 -0.42
C GLU A 86 12.60 9.37 0.05
N GLN A 87 13.78 8.79 0.32
CA GLN A 87 15.01 9.57 0.46
C GLN A 87 15.41 10.24 -0.85
N PHE A 88 15.08 9.64 -2.00
CA PHE A 88 15.51 10.03 -3.34
C PHE A 88 14.35 10.45 -4.26
N ILE A 89 13.15 10.01 -3.95
CA ILE A 89 11.94 10.21 -4.76
C ILE A 89 10.96 11.08 -3.99
N PRO A 90 10.39 12.12 -4.61
CA PRO A 90 9.30 12.91 -4.01
C PRO A 90 8.11 12.04 -3.61
N SER A 91 7.47 12.39 -2.49
CA SER A 91 6.39 11.59 -1.89
C SER A 91 5.17 11.44 -2.82
N GLY A 92 4.84 12.50 -3.58
CA GLY A 92 3.78 12.45 -4.59
C GLY A 92 4.08 11.47 -5.72
N ILE A 93 5.33 11.41 -6.20
CA ILE A 93 5.76 10.48 -7.25
C ILE A 93 5.80 9.05 -6.71
N ALA A 94 6.29 8.84 -5.49
CA ALA A 94 6.27 7.54 -4.83
C ALA A 94 4.83 6.99 -4.75
N ALA A 95 3.87 7.83 -4.33
CA ALA A 95 2.46 7.46 -4.27
C ALA A 95 1.86 7.10 -5.64
N LEU A 96 2.26 7.82 -6.71
CA LEU A 96 1.81 7.52 -8.08
C LEU A 96 2.32 6.16 -8.57
N ILE A 97 3.60 5.86 -8.33
CA ILE A 97 4.17 4.55 -8.70
C ILE A 97 3.47 3.44 -7.90
N ILE A 98 3.29 3.61 -6.60
CA ILE A 98 2.57 2.63 -5.75
C ILE A 98 1.10 2.51 -6.15
N GLY A 99 0.47 3.55 -6.67
CA GLY A 99 -0.87 3.50 -7.27
C GLY A 99 -1.02 2.49 -8.41
N SER A 100 0.09 1.98 -8.95
CA SER A 100 0.12 0.91 -9.96
C SER A 100 0.03 -0.51 -9.39
N VAL A 101 0.04 -0.72 -8.07
CA VAL A 101 -0.08 -2.05 -7.43
C VAL A 101 -1.20 -2.92 -8.02
N PRO A 102 -2.41 -2.40 -8.33
CA PRO A 102 -3.45 -3.20 -8.97
C PRO A 102 -3.02 -3.84 -10.29
N MET A 103 -2.11 -3.22 -11.03
CA MET A 103 -1.58 -3.77 -12.29
C MET A 103 -0.73 -5.02 -12.02
N PHE A 104 0.10 -4.99 -10.98
CA PHE A 104 0.90 -6.13 -10.54
C PHE A 104 0.02 -7.26 -10.02
N LEU A 105 -1.06 -6.94 -9.27
CA LEU A 105 -2.04 -7.92 -8.81
C LEU A 105 -2.69 -8.67 -9.98
N VAL A 106 -3.12 -7.95 -11.01
CA VAL A 106 -3.74 -8.55 -12.21
C VAL A 106 -2.71 -9.39 -12.99
N ALA A 107 -1.48 -8.91 -13.14
CA ALA A 107 -0.42 -9.65 -13.81
C ALA A 107 -0.09 -10.97 -13.08
N LEU A 108 0.00 -10.95 -11.75
CA LEU A 108 0.24 -12.15 -10.94
C LEU A 108 -0.93 -13.15 -11.02
N GLU A 109 -2.17 -12.65 -10.97
CA GLU A 109 -3.35 -13.53 -11.11
C GLU A 109 -3.39 -14.20 -12.48
N ALA A 110 -2.93 -13.51 -13.54
CA ALA A 110 -2.88 -14.05 -14.90
C ALA A 110 -1.92 -15.24 -15.08
N ILE A 111 -0.80 -15.23 -14.33
CA ILE A 111 0.24 -16.27 -14.43
C ILE A 111 0.10 -17.36 -13.37
N ARG A 112 -0.77 -17.15 -12.37
CA ARG A 112 -1.01 -18.11 -11.30
C ARG A 112 -1.69 -19.37 -11.84
N PRO A 113 -1.28 -20.60 -11.43
CA PRO A 113 -2.01 -21.82 -11.76
C PRO A 113 -3.46 -21.75 -11.28
N GLY A 114 -4.42 -21.93 -12.20
CA GLY A 114 -5.86 -21.78 -11.92
C GLY A 114 -6.34 -20.32 -11.80
N GLY A 115 -5.48 -19.33 -12.08
CA GLY A 115 -5.85 -17.93 -12.07
C GLY A 115 -6.69 -17.52 -13.28
N VAL A 116 -7.35 -16.38 -13.16
CA VAL A 116 -8.19 -15.82 -14.22
C VAL A 116 -7.30 -15.21 -15.32
N LYS A 117 -7.41 -15.72 -16.54
CA LYS A 117 -6.68 -15.16 -17.68
C LYS A 117 -7.15 -13.72 -17.96
N PRO A 118 -6.23 -12.76 -18.16
CA PRO A 118 -6.61 -11.40 -18.44
C PRO A 118 -7.32 -11.30 -19.79
N THR A 119 -8.36 -10.50 -19.84
CA THR A 119 -9.02 -10.17 -21.10
C THR A 119 -8.12 -9.23 -21.93
N TRP A 120 -8.39 -9.12 -23.23
CA TRP A 120 -7.68 -8.17 -24.10
C TRP A 120 -7.72 -6.73 -23.54
N GLN A 121 -8.86 -6.32 -22.99
CA GLN A 121 -9.02 -5.00 -22.37
C GLN A 121 -8.13 -4.84 -21.12
N THR A 122 -7.99 -5.89 -20.33
CA THR A 122 -7.10 -5.90 -19.17
C THR A 122 -5.65 -5.74 -19.60
N ILE A 123 -5.21 -6.45 -20.65
CA ILE A 123 -3.86 -6.32 -21.21
C ILE A 123 -3.64 -4.90 -21.72
N LEU A 124 -4.59 -4.34 -22.47
CA LEU A 124 -4.51 -2.96 -22.95
C LEU A 124 -4.40 -1.96 -21.79
N GLY A 125 -5.21 -2.13 -20.75
CA GLY A 125 -5.13 -1.29 -19.55
C GLY A 125 -3.76 -1.38 -18.86
N LEU A 126 -3.18 -2.58 -18.74
CA LEU A 126 -1.83 -2.77 -18.20
C LEU A 126 -0.79 -2.02 -19.04
N LEU A 127 -0.83 -2.15 -20.37
CA LEU A 127 0.09 -1.46 -21.27
C LEU A 127 -0.02 0.06 -21.15
N ILE A 128 -1.25 0.61 -21.12
CA ILE A 128 -1.49 2.04 -20.94
C ILE A 128 -0.91 2.50 -19.60
N GLY A 129 -1.12 1.75 -18.51
CA GLY A 129 -0.60 2.09 -17.19
C GLY A 129 0.94 2.07 -17.14
N PHE A 130 1.59 1.10 -17.78
CA PHE A 130 3.05 1.10 -17.89
C PHE A 130 3.58 2.26 -18.74
N VAL A 131 2.87 2.69 -19.79
CA VAL A 131 3.20 3.93 -20.51
C VAL A 131 3.11 5.14 -19.56
N GLY A 132 2.10 5.21 -18.69
CA GLY A 132 2.01 6.26 -17.67
C GLY A 132 3.20 6.26 -16.70
N ILE A 133 3.63 5.08 -16.23
CA ILE A 133 4.83 4.96 -15.40
C ILE A 133 6.08 5.39 -16.18
N PHE A 134 6.21 5.00 -17.44
CA PHE A 134 7.33 5.39 -18.28
C PHE A 134 7.39 6.91 -18.49
N ILE A 135 6.25 7.58 -18.72
CA ILE A 135 6.17 9.05 -18.80
C ILE A 135 6.64 9.70 -17.49
N LEU A 136 6.25 9.11 -16.34
CA LEU A 136 6.62 9.63 -15.02
C LEU A 136 8.12 9.49 -14.72
N VAL A 137 8.70 8.35 -15.08
CA VAL A 137 10.03 7.88 -14.63
C VAL A 137 11.09 8.03 -15.73
N GLY A 138 10.66 8.14 -16.98
CA GLY A 138 11.53 8.22 -18.15
C GLY A 138 12.50 9.39 -18.09
N PRO A 139 13.61 9.32 -18.87
CA PRO A 139 14.56 10.42 -18.97
C PRO A 139 13.87 11.74 -19.29
N ALA A 140 14.36 12.84 -18.70
CA ALA A 140 13.75 14.15 -18.85
C ALA A 140 13.63 14.57 -20.33
N GLU A 141 14.61 14.21 -21.14
CA GLU A 141 14.65 14.50 -22.57
C GLU A 141 13.52 13.80 -23.37
N ILE A 142 13.05 12.63 -22.89
CA ILE A 142 11.99 11.86 -23.55
C ILE A 142 10.62 12.17 -22.94
N SER A 143 10.58 12.35 -21.62
CA SER A 143 9.33 12.55 -20.88
C SER A 143 8.88 14.01 -20.81
N GLY A 144 9.72 14.96 -21.26
CA GLY A 144 9.45 16.40 -21.25
C GLY A 144 9.47 17.02 -19.84
N GLY A 145 10.11 16.35 -18.86
CA GLY A 145 10.26 16.86 -17.50
C GLY A 145 11.67 17.39 -17.23
N GLU A 146 11.82 18.18 -16.18
CA GLU A 146 13.12 18.69 -15.72
C GLU A 146 13.75 17.80 -14.63
N MET A 147 12.93 16.99 -13.95
CA MET A 147 13.35 16.18 -12.82
C MET A 147 13.90 14.82 -13.27
N ASN A 148 15.15 14.54 -12.97
CA ASN A 148 15.75 13.23 -13.10
C ASN A 148 15.54 12.43 -11.81
N LEU A 149 14.71 11.37 -11.89
CA LEU A 149 14.44 10.50 -10.75
C LEU A 149 15.58 9.52 -10.55
N ASN A 150 15.93 9.25 -9.29
CA ASN A 150 16.93 8.27 -8.95
C ASN A 150 16.46 6.85 -9.38
N PRO A 151 17.18 6.14 -10.27
CA PRO A 151 16.75 4.85 -10.80
C PRO A 151 16.68 3.76 -9.71
N PHE A 152 17.50 3.82 -8.68
CA PHE A 152 17.43 2.87 -7.56
C PHE A 152 16.17 3.09 -6.72
N GLY A 153 15.78 4.36 -6.49
CA GLY A 153 14.52 4.69 -5.82
C GLY A 153 13.31 4.19 -6.60
N VAL A 154 13.30 4.38 -7.93
CA VAL A 154 12.25 3.86 -8.81
C VAL A 154 12.19 2.34 -8.79
N ALA A 155 13.34 1.66 -8.91
CA ALA A 155 13.42 0.20 -8.84
C ALA A 155 12.92 -0.34 -7.50
N ALA A 156 13.23 0.34 -6.39
CA ALA A 156 12.70 0.00 -5.07
C ALA A 156 11.17 0.12 -5.00
N LEU A 157 10.59 1.20 -5.55
CA LEU A 157 9.13 1.38 -5.59
C LEU A 157 8.42 0.33 -6.46
N LEU A 158 8.97 0.00 -7.63
CA LEU A 158 8.43 -1.06 -8.48
C LEU A 158 8.53 -2.43 -7.79
N SER A 159 9.65 -2.69 -7.10
CA SER A 159 9.82 -3.90 -6.28
C SER A 159 8.81 -3.93 -5.13
N ALA A 160 8.56 -2.79 -4.49
CA ALA A 160 7.53 -2.66 -3.45
C ALA A 160 6.14 -3.01 -4.00
N CYS A 161 5.79 -2.55 -5.20
CA CYS A 161 4.52 -2.92 -5.86
C CYS A 161 4.40 -4.43 -6.06
N LEU A 162 5.46 -5.07 -6.56
CA LEU A 162 5.49 -6.52 -6.77
C LEU A 162 5.36 -7.29 -5.46
N LEU A 163 6.16 -6.93 -4.44
CA LEU A 163 6.13 -7.60 -3.13
C LEU A 163 4.79 -7.41 -2.43
N TRP A 164 4.19 -6.22 -2.53
CA TRP A 164 2.85 -5.97 -2.05
C TRP A 164 1.82 -6.87 -2.75
N ALA A 165 1.90 -7.00 -4.06
CA ALA A 165 1.00 -7.84 -4.83
C ALA A 165 1.17 -9.32 -4.50
N LEU A 166 2.41 -9.81 -4.31
CA LEU A 166 2.69 -11.18 -3.88
C LEU A 166 2.13 -11.46 -2.48
N GLY A 167 2.38 -10.59 -1.52
CA GLY A 167 1.85 -10.73 -0.16
C GLY A 167 0.32 -10.71 -0.12
N SER A 168 -0.30 -9.80 -0.87
CA SER A 168 -1.75 -9.71 -0.99
C SER A 168 -2.37 -10.94 -1.65
N THR A 169 -1.70 -11.53 -2.64
CA THR A 169 -2.15 -12.77 -3.28
C THR A 169 -2.00 -13.97 -2.34
N TYR A 170 -0.88 -14.06 -1.62
CA TYR A 170 -0.65 -15.12 -0.63
C TYR A 170 -1.65 -15.05 0.52
N SER A 171 -2.03 -13.86 1.00
CA SER A 171 -2.97 -13.69 2.10
C SER A 171 -4.36 -14.29 1.83
N LYS A 172 -4.75 -14.44 0.56
CA LYS A 172 -6.05 -15.04 0.19
C LYS A 172 -6.16 -16.55 0.52
N THR A 173 -5.03 -17.24 0.62
CA THR A 173 -4.97 -18.70 0.85
C THR A 173 -4.26 -19.07 2.13
N ALA A 174 -3.69 -18.10 2.83
CA ALA A 174 -2.95 -18.29 4.06
C ALA A 174 -3.89 -18.63 5.24
N ASP A 175 -3.40 -19.47 6.15
CA ASP A 175 -4.05 -19.68 7.45
C ASP A 175 -3.84 -18.43 8.31
N LEU A 176 -4.92 -17.69 8.58
CA LEU A 176 -4.90 -16.43 9.29
C LEU A 176 -5.85 -16.43 10.50
N PRO A 177 -5.58 -15.61 11.53
CA PRO A 177 -6.51 -15.40 12.64
C PRO A 177 -7.91 -14.98 12.15
N LYS A 178 -8.95 -15.40 12.85
CA LYS A 178 -10.35 -15.01 12.55
C LYS A 178 -10.57 -13.50 12.61
N SER A 179 -9.91 -12.82 13.54
CA SER A 179 -9.97 -11.36 13.66
C SER A 179 -8.99 -10.73 12.68
N THR A 180 -9.49 -9.95 11.74
CA THR A 180 -8.67 -9.19 10.78
C THR A 180 -7.73 -8.19 11.48
N MET A 181 -8.17 -7.60 12.60
CA MET A 181 -7.34 -6.70 13.41
C MET A 181 -6.19 -7.46 14.10
N MET A 182 -6.44 -8.71 14.57
CA MET A 182 -5.38 -9.57 15.11
C MET A 182 -4.38 -9.94 14.01
N THR A 183 -4.88 -10.30 12.82
CA THR A 183 -4.04 -10.57 11.65
C THR A 183 -3.15 -9.37 11.33
N THR A 184 -3.73 -8.18 11.18
CA THR A 184 -2.99 -6.94 10.89
C THR A 184 -1.94 -6.64 11.97
N GLY A 185 -2.30 -6.77 13.24
CA GLY A 185 -1.34 -6.58 14.35
C GLY A 185 -0.18 -7.58 14.30
N ALA A 186 -0.47 -8.86 14.04
CA ALA A 186 0.55 -9.89 13.91
C ALA A 186 1.46 -9.68 12.69
N GLU A 187 0.90 -9.28 11.53
CA GLU A 187 1.67 -8.89 10.34
C GLU A 187 2.59 -7.71 10.64
N MET A 188 2.09 -6.69 11.34
CA MET A 188 2.89 -5.52 11.74
C MET A 188 4.05 -5.91 12.66
N LEU A 189 3.82 -6.77 13.66
CA LEU A 189 4.89 -7.25 14.54
C LEU A 189 5.95 -8.05 13.77
N MET A 190 5.54 -8.95 12.91
CA MET A 190 6.49 -9.76 12.14
C MET A 190 7.24 -8.91 11.11
N GLY A 191 6.57 -8.00 10.41
CA GLY A 191 7.18 -7.06 9.49
C GLY A 191 8.17 -6.12 10.16
N SER A 192 7.86 -5.67 11.40
CA SER A 192 8.76 -4.80 12.18
C SER A 192 10.08 -5.48 12.51
N ILE A 193 10.06 -6.79 12.84
CA ILE A 193 11.27 -7.57 13.06
C ILE A 193 12.16 -7.55 11.81
N GLY A 194 11.59 -7.82 10.64
CA GLY A 194 12.33 -7.76 9.38
C GLY A 194 12.91 -6.38 9.08
N LEU A 195 12.14 -5.33 9.34
CA LEU A 195 12.59 -3.95 9.17
C LEU A 195 13.78 -3.62 10.08
N PHE A 196 13.75 -4.00 11.35
CA PHE A 196 14.89 -3.80 12.25
C PHE A 196 16.11 -4.62 11.83
N VAL A 197 15.93 -5.85 11.36
CA VAL A 197 17.02 -6.67 10.83
C VAL A 197 17.68 -5.98 9.63
N VAL A 198 16.88 -5.49 8.67
CA VAL A 198 17.40 -4.77 7.50
C VAL A 198 18.05 -3.45 7.91
N SER A 199 17.46 -2.71 8.84
CA SER A 199 18.04 -1.50 9.40
C SER A 199 19.45 -1.73 9.97
N LEU A 200 19.62 -2.83 10.70
CA LEU A 200 20.94 -3.20 11.24
C LEU A 200 21.92 -3.65 10.13
N LEU A 201 21.45 -4.45 9.18
CA LEU A 201 22.30 -4.99 8.10
C LEU A 201 22.73 -3.93 7.10
N THR A 202 21.92 -2.93 6.83
CA THR A 202 22.26 -1.81 5.95
C THR A 202 23.19 -0.80 6.63
N GLY A 203 23.35 -0.90 7.94
CA GLY A 203 24.18 0.03 8.71
C GLY A 203 23.62 1.45 8.79
N GLU A 204 22.32 1.66 8.51
CA GLU A 204 21.72 3.00 8.55
C GLU A 204 21.74 3.64 9.94
N LEU A 205 21.99 2.86 10.98
CA LEU A 205 22.15 3.34 12.35
C LEU A 205 23.59 3.75 12.68
N ASN A 206 24.56 3.46 11.78
CA ASN A 206 25.97 3.81 12.01
C ASN A 206 26.12 5.33 11.97
N GLY A 207 26.51 5.91 13.09
CA GLY A 207 26.66 7.37 13.23
C GLY A 207 25.35 8.13 13.44
N TRP A 208 24.18 7.44 13.39
CA TRP A 208 22.92 8.08 13.72
C TRP A 208 22.79 8.32 15.24
N ASN A 209 22.40 9.53 15.61
CA ASN A 209 22.26 9.91 17.01
C ASN A 209 20.77 10.21 17.33
N PRO A 210 20.14 9.41 18.21
CA PRO A 210 18.75 9.64 18.60
C PRO A 210 18.47 11.04 19.18
N ALA A 211 19.48 11.70 19.76
CA ALA A 211 19.34 13.06 20.30
C ALA A 211 19.17 14.14 19.20
N GLU A 212 19.51 13.81 17.95
CA GLU A 212 19.39 14.71 16.80
C GLU A 212 18.05 14.54 16.07
N VAL A 213 17.17 13.65 16.57
CA VAL A 213 15.83 13.48 15.99
C VAL A 213 15.03 14.75 16.16
N SER A 214 14.63 15.34 15.06
CA SER A 214 13.83 16.57 15.06
C SER A 214 12.42 16.31 15.59
N ALA A 215 11.84 17.33 16.26
CA ALA A 215 10.45 17.27 16.66
C ALA A 215 9.51 17.02 15.46
N ARG A 216 9.85 17.56 14.28
CA ARG A 216 9.10 17.37 13.03
C ARG A 216 9.06 15.90 12.62
N SER A 217 10.21 15.20 12.60
CA SER A 217 10.28 13.77 12.29
C SER A 217 9.54 12.92 13.33
N LEU A 218 9.64 13.30 14.62
CA LEU A 218 8.92 12.60 15.67
C LEU A 218 7.39 12.76 15.53
N TYR A 219 6.90 13.96 15.19
CA TYR A 219 5.47 14.16 14.89
C TYR A 219 5.04 13.39 13.65
N GLY A 220 5.87 13.31 12.60
CA GLY A 220 5.64 12.46 11.44
C GLY A 220 5.48 10.99 11.82
N LEU A 221 6.38 10.46 12.64
CA LEU A 221 6.34 9.09 13.14
C LEU A 221 5.08 8.84 14.00
N LEU A 222 4.77 9.71 14.94
CA LEU A 222 3.57 9.61 15.78
C LEU A 222 2.29 9.66 14.93
N TYR A 223 2.23 10.54 13.94
CA TYR A 223 1.15 10.60 12.97
C TYR A 223 0.99 9.27 12.22
N LEU A 224 2.08 8.69 11.74
CA LEU A 224 2.06 7.42 11.01
C LEU A 224 1.62 6.24 11.91
N ILE A 225 2.03 6.22 13.19
CA ILE A 225 1.60 5.21 14.15
C ILE A 225 0.09 5.33 14.40
N THR A 226 -0.38 6.52 14.80
CA THR A 226 -1.75 6.72 15.29
C THR A 226 -2.75 6.85 14.15
N ILE A 227 -2.55 7.81 13.27
CA ILE A 227 -3.47 8.12 12.19
C ILE A 227 -3.26 7.17 11.01
N GLY A 228 -2.02 7.08 10.50
CA GLY A 228 -1.69 6.28 9.32
C GLY A 228 -1.96 4.80 9.49
N SER A 229 -1.55 4.23 10.63
CA SER A 229 -1.70 2.79 10.89
C SER A 229 -3.01 2.47 11.61
N ILE A 230 -3.27 2.99 12.80
CA ILE A 230 -4.42 2.56 13.61
C ILE A 230 -5.75 3.04 13.01
N ILE A 231 -5.89 4.34 12.75
CA ILE A 231 -7.13 4.91 12.19
C ILE A 231 -7.30 4.45 10.73
N GLY A 232 -6.23 4.47 9.93
CA GLY A 232 -6.27 4.05 8.54
C GLY A 232 -6.73 2.61 8.37
N PHE A 233 -6.10 1.64 9.04
CA PHE A 233 -6.52 0.25 8.98
C PHE A 233 -7.89 0.02 9.62
N GLY A 234 -8.20 0.69 10.75
CA GLY A 234 -9.52 0.62 11.37
C GLY A 234 -10.64 1.07 10.41
N SER A 235 -10.42 2.19 9.71
CA SER A 235 -11.34 2.70 8.69
C SER A 235 -11.49 1.73 7.52
N TYR A 236 -10.39 1.20 7.02
CA TYR A 236 -10.38 0.24 5.91
C TYR A 236 -11.17 -1.04 6.25
N ILE A 237 -10.91 -1.64 7.41
CA ILE A 237 -11.60 -2.86 7.84
C ILE A 237 -13.08 -2.61 8.07
N TRP A 238 -13.42 -1.48 8.72
CA TRP A 238 -14.82 -1.11 8.89
C TRP A 238 -15.53 -0.95 7.53
N LEU A 239 -14.88 -0.35 6.54
CA LEU A 239 -15.41 -0.21 5.19
C LEU A 239 -15.61 -1.55 4.50
N LEU A 240 -14.67 -2.49 4.62
CA LEU A 240 -14.80 -3.83 4.04
C LEU A 240 -16.03 -4.59 4.55
N GLN A 241 -16.45 -4.31 5.80
CA GLN A 241 -17.63 -4.94 6.41
C GLN A 241 -18.94 -4.21 6.08
N ASN A 242 -18.90 -2.92 5.71
CA ASN A 242 -20.08 -2.05 5.61
C ASN A 242 -20.32 -1.46 4.22
N ALA A 243 -19.40 -1.65 3.27
CA ALA A 243 -19.47 -1.07 1.94
C ALA A 243 -19.04 -2.08 0.85
N PRO A 244 -19.52 -1.93 -0.39
CA PRO A 244 -19.06 -2.75 -1.50
C PRO A 244 -17.54 -2.62 -1.71
N ILE A 245 -16.85 -3.74 -1.88
CA ILE A 245 -15.38 -3.78 -2.09
C ILE A 245 -14.94 -2.83 -3.22
N SER A 246 -15.75 -2.72 -4.27
CA SER A 246 -15.48 -1.81 -5.39
C SER A 246 -15.50 -0.33 -5.01
N LEU A 247 -16.28 0.06 -4.01
CA LEU A 247 -16.27 1.42 -3.48
C LEU A 247 -15.04 1.62 -2.58
N VAL A 248 -14.73 0.64 -1.74
CA VAL A 248 -13.54 0.69 -0.88
C VAL A 248 -12.28 0.82 -1.72
N ALA A 249 -12.12 -0.01 -2.77
CA ALA A 249 -10.95 -0.01 -3.65
C ALA A 249 -10.68 1.34 -4.35
N THR A 250 -11.62 2.29 -4.32
CA THR A 250 -11.40 3.62 -4.90
C THR A 250 -10.32 4.44 -4.17
N TYR A 251 -9.92 4.06 -2.95
CA TYR A 251 -8.79 4.71 -2.26
C TYR A 251 -7.51 4.65 -3.11
N ALA A 252 -7.29 3.58 -3.86
CA ALA A 252 -6.11 3.42 -4.70
C ALA A 252 -5.99 4.47 -5.81
N TYR A 253 -7.10 5.11 -6.18
CA TYR A 253 -7.13 6.19 -7.19
C TYR A 253 -6.98 7.58 -6.56
N VAL A 254 -7.48 7.75 -5.34
CA VAL A 254 -7.51 9.04 -4.66
C VAL A 254 -6.24 9.31 -3.88
N ASN A 255 -5.65 8.27 -3.27
CA ASN A 255 -4.43 8.41 -2.48
C ASN A 255 -3.27 9.10 -3.22
N PRO A 256 -2.94 8.73 -4.48
CA PRO A 256 -1.89 9.43 -5.22
C PRO A 256 -2.18 10.92 -5.42
N ILE A 257 -3.45 11.29 -5.65
CA ILE A 257 -3.84 12.69 -5.81
C ILE A 257 -3.61 13.46 -4.50
N VAL A 258 -4.03 12.88 -3.38
CA VAL A 258 -3.81 13.48 -2.04
C VAL A 258 -2.31 13.62 -1.76
N ALA A 259 -1.51 12.58 -2.05
CA ALA A 259 -0.07 12.60 -1.85
C ALA A 259 0.63 13.69 -2.67
N VAL A 260 0.30 13.81 -3.98
CA VAL A 260 0.86 14.83 -4.87
C VAL A 260 0.51 16.23 -4.37
N LEU A 261 -0.73 16.47 -3.98
CA LEU A 261 -1.16 17.77 -3.47
C LEU A 261 -0.47 18.13 -2.15
N LEU A 262 -0.32 17.18 -1.23
CA LEU A 262 0.37 17.40 0.04
C LEU A 262 1.87 17.59 -0.15
N GLY A 263 2.49 16.81 -1.04
CA GLY A 263 3.89 16.98 -1.42
C GLY A 263 4.16 18.39 -1.96
N TYR A 264 3.28 18.89 -2.83
CA TYR A 264 3.37 20.25 -3.36
C TYR A 264 3.16 21.32 -2.28
N TRP A 265 2.05 21.26 -1.52
CA TRP A 265 1.69 22.33 -0.58
C TRP A 265 2.55 22.38 0.67
N LEU A 266 2.95 21.21 1.20
CA LEU A 266 3.66 21.09 2.48
C LEU A 266 5.11 20.65 2.33
N GLY A 267 5.44 19.96 1.23
CA GLY A 267 6.76 19.40 0.98
C GLY A 267 7.62 20.19 0.01
N ASN A 268 7.10 21.30 -0.57
CA ASN A 268 7.77 22.05 -1.64
C ASN A 268 8.21 21.16 -2.82
N GLU A 269 7.49 20.07 -3.08
CA GLU A 269 7.75 19.18 -4.21
C GLU A 269 7.30 19.84 -5.52
N ALA A 270 8.11 19.74 -6.58
CA ALA A 270 7.77 20.34 -7.87
C ALA A 270 6.56 19.63 -8.52
N LEU A 271 5.64 20.41 -9.09
CA LEU A 271 4.52 19.91 -9.88
C LEU A 271 4.78 20.16 -11.36
N GLU A 272 5.49 19.24 -12.00
CA GLU A 272 5.69 19.29 -13.44
C GLU A 272 4.44 18.83 -14.22
N PRO A 273 4.20 19.36 -15.44
CA PRO A 273 3.07 18.95 -16.28
C PRO A 273 3.01 17.44 -16.53
N ARG A 274 4.17 16.76 -16.64
CA ARG A 274 4.25 15.31 -16.81
C ARG A 274 3.63 14.52 -15.65
N ILE A 275 3.69 15.06 -14.41
CA ILE A 275 3.09 14.42 -13.24
C ILE A 275 1.58 14.34 -13.40
N TRP A 276 0.93 15.41 -13.85
CA TRP A 276 -0.50 15.43 -14.13
C TRP A 276 -0.89 14.46 -15.25
N LEU A 277 -0.12 14.45 -16.34
CA LEU A 277 -0.35 13.55 -17.46
C LEU A 277 -0.19 12.09 -17.02
N ALA A 278 0.91 11.75 -16.34
CA ALA A 278 1.15 10.42 -15.81
C ALA A 278 0.07 10.01 -14.81
N THR A 279 -0.35 10.91 -13.91
CA THR A 279 -1.45 10.70 -12.96
C THR A 279 -2.74 10.31 -13.68
N ALA A 280 -3.14 11.08 -14.69
CA ALA A 280 -4.35 10.81 -15.46
C ALA A 280 -4.28 9.44 -16.17
N ILE A 281 -3.12 9.11 -16.77
CA ILE A 281 -2.92 7.84 -17.49
C ILE A 281 -2.91 6.66 -16.51
N ILE A 282 -2.14 6.71 -15.42
CA ILE A 282 -2.03 5.62 -14.42
C ILE A 282 -3.39 5.38 -13.77
N ILE A 283 -4.03 6.42 -13.23
CA ILE A 283 -5.33 6.29 -12.58
C ILE A 283 -6.40 5.83 -13.59
N GLY A 284 -6.41 6.42 -14.79
CA GLY A 284 -7.34 6.03 -15.85
C GLY A 284 -7.18 4.55 -16.25
N SER A 285 -5.94 4.07 -16.37
CA SER A 285 -5.66 2.65 -16.69
C SER A 285 -6.18 1.70 -15.60
N VAL A 286 -5.90 2.02 -14.33
CA VAL A 286 -6.36 1.20 -13.18
C VAL A 286 -7.89 1.22 -13.09
N MET A 287 -8.53 2.36 -13.29
CA MET A 287 -9.99 2.45 -13.37
C MET A 287 -10.57 1.63 -14.52
N PHE A 288 -9.92 1.66 -15.69
CA PHE A 288 -10.32 0.89 -16.86
C PHE A 288 -10.24 -0.62 -16.63
N ILE A 289 -9.14 -1.11 -16.04
CA ILE A 289 -8.96 -2.51 -15.64
C ILE A 289 -10.06 -2.94 -14.66
N ASN A 290 -10.32 -2.15 -13.62
CA ASN A 290 -11.25 -2.53 -12.55
C ASN A 290 -12.74 -2.46 -12.95
N ARG A 291 -13.11 -1.60 -13.91
CA ARG A 291 -14.51 -1.53 -14.39
C ARG A 291 -14.99 -2.84 -15.04
N ARG A 292 -14.10 -3.62 -15.62
CA ARG A 292 -14.44 -4.82 -16.41
C ARG A 292 -14.27 -6.14 -15.66
N SER A 293 -13.58 -6.15 -14.51
CA SER A 293 -13.53 -7.34 -13.65
C SER A 293 -14.87 -7.67 -12.97
N LYS A 294 -15.80 -6.73 -12.91
CA LYS A 294 -17.13 -6.89 -12.30
C LYS A 294 -18.09 -7.87 -13.01
N PRO A 295 -18.20 -7.92 -14.36
CA PRO A 295 -19.20 -8.77 -14.99
C PRO A 295 -18.91 -10.28 -14.87
N GLN A 296 -17.64 -10.67 -14.76
CA GLN A 296 -17.25 -12.08 -14.71
C GLN A 296 -17.53 -12.70 -13.33
N VAL A 297 -17.17 -11.99 -12.25
CA VAL A 297 -17.44 -12.45 -10.88
C VAL A 297 -18.97 -12.54 -10.61
N GLU A 298 -19.74 -11.61 -11.17
CA GLU A 298 -21.20 -11.63 -11.02
C GLU A 298 -21.88 -12.72 -11.86
N LYS A 299 -21.27 -13.08 -12.99
CA LYS A 299 -21.71 -14.20 -13.84
C LYS A 299 -21.42 -15.55 -13.19
N GLU A 300 -20.19 -15.75 -12.71
CA GLU A 300 -19.78 -16.96 -12.00
C GLU A 300 -20.57 -17.15 -10.69
N ALA A 301 -20.83 -16.08 -9.94
CA ALA A 301 -21.68 -16.13 -8.76
C ALA A 301 -23.13 -16.52 -9.09
N LYS A 302 -23.69 -16.06 -10.21
CA LYS A 302 -25.03 -16.46 -10.68
C LYS A 302 -25.06 -17.88 -11.19
N GLU A 303 -24.03 -18.34 -11.90
CA GLU A 303 -23.94 -19.73 -12.39
C GLU A 303 -23.85 -20.72 -11.20
N VAL A 304 -23.06 -20.44 -10.19
CA VAL A 304 -22.98 -21.26 -8.95
C VAL A 304 -24.31 -21.30 -8.21
N VAL A 305 -25.04 -20.19 -8.12
CA VAL A 305 -26.38 -20.15 -7.46
C VAL A 305 -27.40 -20.95 -8.27
N VAL A 306 -27.34 -20.92 -9.59
CA VAL A 306 -28.23 -21.71 -10.46
C VAL A 306 -27.94 -23.22 -10.32
N GLU A 307 -26.66 -23.60 -10.28
CA GLU A 307 -26.24 -25.01 -10.15
C GLU A 307 -26.63 -25.60 -8.79
N ILE A 308 -26.54 -24.83 -7.71
CA ILE A 308 -27.00 -25.24 -6.37
C ILE A 308 -28.54 -25.33 -6.31
N GLY A 309 -29.25 -24.47 -7.07
CA GLY A 309 -30.72 -24.50 -7.14
C GLY A 309 -31.30 -25.65 -7.98
N GLN A 310 -30.53 -26.18 -8.94
CA GLN A 310 -30.95 -27.31 -9.77
C GLN A 310 -30.67 -28.69 -9.13
N ASN A 311 -29.81 -28.73 -8.13
CA ASN A 311 -29.47 -29.96 -7.39
C ASN A 311 -30.27 -30.14 -6.06
N ARG A 312 -31.33 -29.37 -5.87
CA ARG A 312 -32.33 -29.51 -4.81
C ARG A 312 -33.70 -29.80 -5.42
#